data_3558c898b745945ca0ef63cc1a2d3dd7
#
_entry.id   3558c898b745945ca0ef63cc1a2d3dd7
#
_cell.length_a   1.000
_cell.length_b   1.000
_cell.length_c   1.000
_cell.angle_alpha   90.00
_cell.angle_beta   90.00
_cell.angle_gamma   90.00
#
_symmetry.space_group_name_H-M   'P 1'
#
loop_
_entity.id
_entity.type
_entity.pdbx_description
1 polymer ?
#
loop_
_entity_poly.entity_id
_entity_poly.type
_entity_poly.pdbx_seq_one_letter_code
_entity_poly.pdbx_strand_id
1 'polypeptide(L)'
;GVRYSEAGEALEKFCAEFNIPFAETQSGKTACLSSDKYNLGGLGVTGNSAGNVMAKDADVVIGIGTRFSDFTTASKSLFKDDVKMVTINTSRFDAYKLDAVKMVADAKLGILALGDELRKANYKSAYTTEIADAKADWDKEMEILANYNYDENFKPLIAARDEKTIPEYVEKIGGVITQTAALAMIRKLIPADALCTGAAGSLP
;
A
#
# COMPACT_ATOMS: atom_id res chain seq x y z
N GLY A 1 -10.16 1.06 10.22
CA GLY A 1 -10.01 1.41 11.64
C GLY A 1 -9.43 2.79 11.83
N VAL A 2 -8.24 3.07 11.29
CA VAL A 2 -7.52 4.35 11.50
C VAL A 2 -8.39 5.56 11.13
N ARG A 3 -9.05 5.52 9.96
CA ARG A 3 -9.93 6.61 9.51
C ARG A 3 -11.12 6.83 10.46
N TYR A 4 -11.78 5.75 10.88
CA TYR A 4 -12.95 5.84 11.77
C TYR A 4 -12.62 6.30 13.19
N SER A 5 -11.40 6.01 13.65
CA SER A 5 -10.90 6.46 14.96
C SER A 5 -10.25 7.85 14.91
N GLU A 6 -10.27 8.50 13.75
CA GLU A 6 -9.56 9.78 13.52
C GLU A 6 -8.09 9.70 13.98
N ALA A 7 -7.43 8.59 13.67
CA ALA A 7 -6.10 8.25 14.16
C ALA A 7 -4.99 8.51 13.14
N GLY A 8 -5.28 9.19 12.01
CA GLY A 8 -4.28 9.44 10.95
C GLY A 8 -3.05 10.17 11.49
N GLU A 9 -3.25 11.33 12.11
CA GLU A 9 -2.16 12.12 12.70
C GLU A 9 -1.39 11.35 13.80
N ALA A 10 -2.09 10.54 14.61
CA ALA A 10 -1.45 9.71 15.63
C ALA A 10 -0.57 8.63 15.00
N LEU A 11 -1.00 8.03 13.88
CA LEU A 11 -0.24 7.05 13.13
C LEU A 11 1.01 7.68 12.49
N GLU A 12 0.86 8.84 11.84
CA GLU A 12 1.99 9.55 11.22
C GLU A 12 3.05 9.92 12.27
N LYS A 13 2.63 10.44 13.43
CA LYS A 13 3.54 10.75 14.55
C LYS A 13 4.23 9.51 15.09
N PHE A 14 3.49 8.41 15.27
CA PHE A 14 4.04 7.13 15.72
C PHE A 14 5.09 6.61 14.74
N CYS A 15 4.78 6.59 13.45
CA CYS A 15 5.71 6.15 12.41
C CYS A 15 6.97 7.02 12.35
N ALA A 16 6.82 8.33 12.47
CA ALA A 16 7.95 9.26 12.47
C ALA A 16 8.85 9.11 13.71
N GLU A 17 8.25 8.94 14.90
CA GLU A 17 8.97 8.79 16.16
C GLU A 17 9.81 7.51 16.18
N PHE A 18 9.21 6.39 15.78
CA PHE A 18 9.84 5.08 15.85
C PHE A 18 10.54 4.64 14.56
N ASN A 19 10.55 5.50 13.52
CA ASN A 19 11.10 5.20 12.20
C ASN A 19 10.48 3.94 11.57
N ILE A 20 9.15 3.78 11.68
CA ILE A 20 8.41 2.62 11.18
C ILE A 20 7.62 3.05 9.94
N PRO A 21 7.82 2.41 8.77
CA PRO A 21 6.99 2.68 7.60
C PRO A 21 5.60 2.08 7.75
N PHE A 22 4.64 2.61 7.01
CA PHE A 22 3.30 2.04 6.93
C PHE A 22 2.80 1.97 5.48
N ALA A 23 1.89 1.04 5.25
CA ALA A 23 1.19 0.90 3.99
C ALA A 23 -0.32 0.81 4.25
N GLU A 24 -1.11 1.26 3.30
CA GLU A 24 -2.57 1.32 3.42
C GLU A 24 -3.20 0.16 2.66
N THR A 25 -4.17 -0.51 3.27
CA THR A 25 -5.05 -1.40 2.52
C THR A 25 -5.91 -0.58 1.56
N GLN A 26 -6.47 -1.20 0.53
CA GLN A 26 -7.36 -0.50 -0.41
C GLN A 26 -8.49 0.26 0.31
N SER A 27 -9.13 -0.36 1.29
CA SER A 27 -10.18 0.29 2.11
C SER A 27 -9.62 1.29 3.12
N GLY A 28 -8.34 1.23 3.43
CA GLY A 28 -7.65 2.13 4.35
C GLY A 28 -7.08 3.38 3.68
N LYS A 29 -7.09 3.42 2.36
CA LYS A 29 -6.60 4.56 1.59
C LYS A 29 -7.22 5.87 2.07
N THR A 30 -6.42 6.94 2.11
CA THR A 30 -6.80 8.26 2.62
C THR A 30 -6.89 8.41 4.14
N ALA A 31 -6.43 7.42 4.90
CA ALA A 31 -6.29 7.59 6.35
C ALA A 31 -5.17 8.56 6.70
N CYS A 32 -4.12 8.61 5.89
CA CYS A 32 -2.95 9.48 6.01
C CYS A 32 -2.61 10.11 4.65
N LEU A 33 -1.76 11.13 4.65
CA LEU A 33 -1.32 11.78 3.42
C LEU A 33 -0.36 10.86 2.64
N SER A 34 -0.59 10.75 1.33
CA SER A 34 0.30 9.99 0.43
C SER A 34 1.71 10.59 0.32
N SER A 35 1.85 11.88 0.65
CA SER A 35 3.13 12.59 0.66
C SER A 35 3.97 12.34 1.91
N ASP A 36 3.40 11.71 2.94
CA ASP A 36 4.17 11.36 4.14
C ASP A 36 5.34 10.43 3.77
N LYS A 37 6.51 10.69 4.34
CA LYS A 37 7.72 9.95 4.00
C LYS A 37 7.68 8.48 4.42
N TYR A 38 6.88 8.14 5.43
CA TYR A 38 6.70 6.77 5.92
C TYR A 38 5.54 6.03 5.24
N ASN A 39 4.68 6.74 4.48
CA ASN A 39 3.61 6.14 3.70
C ASN A 39 4.17 5.48 2.44
N LEU A 40 4.17 4.16 2.40
CA LEU A 40 4.63 3.34 1.27
C LEU A 40 3.54 3.14 0.20
N GLY A 41 2.33 3.66 0.44
CA GLY A 41 1.21 3.49 -0.48
C GLY A 41 0.39 2.24 -0.24
N GLY A 42 -0.08 1.60 -1.31
CA GLY A 42 -0.99 0.46 -1.23
C GLY A 42 -0.32 -0.86 -0.87
N LEU A 43 -1.03 -1.72 -0.12
CA LEU A 43 -0.59 -3.05 0.28
C LEU A 43 -1.49 -4.15 -0.30
N GLY A 44 -0.91 -5.28 -0.64
CA GLY A 44 -1.61 -6.50 -1.06
C GLY A 44 -1.70 -6.64 -2.57
N VAL A 45 -2.71 -7.39 -3.05
CA VAL A 45 -2.89 -7.73 -4.48
C VAL A 45 -2.99 -6.48 -5.37
N THR A 46 -3.67 -5.45 -4.88
CA THR A 46 -3.81 -4.15 -5.57
C THR A 46 -2.88 -3.08 -5.00
N GLY A 47 -1.86 -3.50 -4.27
CA GLY A 47 -0.84 -2.64 -3.70
C GLY A 47 0.25 -2.28 -4.72
N ASN A 48 1.21 -1.51 -4.26
CA ASN A 48 2.38 -1.14 -5.04
C ASN A 48 3.64 -1.91 -4.61
N SER A 49 4.71 -1.78 -5.38
CA SER A 49 5.98 -2.46 -5.09
C SER A 49 6.59 -2.01 -3.76
N ALA A 50 6.56 -0.72 -3.43
CA ALA A 50 7.14 -0.21 -2.18
C ALA A 50 6.48 -0.82 -0.93
N GLY A 51 5.13 -0.81 -0.87
CA GLY A 51 4.39 -1.41 0.24
C GLY A 51 4.61 -2.92 0.35
N ASN A 52 4.57 -3.61 -0.78
CA ASN A 52 4.65 -5.06 -0.82
C ASN A 52 6.06 -5.58 -0.52
N VAL A 53 7.11 -4.97 -1.04
CA VAL A 53 8.50 -5.39 -0.77
C VAL A 53 8.82 -5.21 0.71
N MET A 54 8.51 -4.05 1.29
CA MET A 54 8.76 -3.79 2.71
C MET A 54 7.94 -4.71 3.62
N ALA A 55 6.70 -5.01 3.26
CA ALA A 55 5.87 -5.95 4.02
C ALA A 55 6.38 -7.39 3.95
N LYS A 56 6.90 -7.80 2.79
CA LYS A 56 7.47 -9.13 2.59
C LYS A 56 8.71 -9.38 3.45
N ASP A 57 9.54 -8.35 3.62
CA ASP A 57 10.80 -8.47 4.37
C ASP A 57 10.66 -8.13 5.86
N ALA A 58 9.47 -7.70 6.29
CA ALA A 58 9.22 -7.31 7.67
C ALA A 58 9.35 -8.48 8.65
N ASP A 59 10.01 -8.26 9.79
CA ASP A 59 10.05 -9.20 10.91
C ASP A 59 8.78 -9.12 11.77
N VAL A 60 8.19 -7.93 11.84
CA VAL A 60 6.96 -7.65 12.57
C VAL A 60 6.03 -6.84 11.68
N VAL A 61 4.77 -7.27 11.60
CA VAL A 61 3.70 -6.54 10.91
C VAL A 61 2.64 -6.15 11.93
N ILE A 62 2.35 -4.86 12.01
CA ILE A 62 1.33 -4.31 12.90
C ILE A 62 0.10 -3.96 12.06
N GLY A 63 -0.96 -4.75 12.17
CA GLY A 63 -2.23 -4.49 11.52
C GLY A 63 -3.15 -3.63 12.38
N ILE A 64 -3.43 -2.39 11.94
CA ILE A 64 -4.25 -1.44 12.69
C ILE A 64 -5.60 -1.27 11.99
N GLY A 65 -6.65 -1.82 12.62
CA GLY A 65 -8.02 -1.73 12.11
C GLY A 65 -8.24 -2.41 10.76
N THR A 66 -7.37 -3.34 10.39
CA THR A 66 -7.49 -4.16 9.18
C THR A 66 -8.07 -5.53 9.48
N ARG A 67 -8.73 -6.13 8.48
CA ARG A 67 -9.30 -7.48 8.57
C ARG A 67 -8.38 -8.57 8.04
N PHE A 68 -7.22 -8.22 7.51
CA PHE A 68 -6.31 -9.15 6.84
C PHE A 68 -7.04 -10.07 5.84
N SER A 69 -7.78 -9.43 4.92
CA SER A 69 -8.45 -10.14 3.82
C SER A 69 -7.43 -10.70 2.83
N ASP A 70 -7.89 -11.59 1.96
CA ASP A 70 -7.05 -12.17 0.90
C ASP A 70 -6.43 -11.08 0.01
N PHE A 71 -7.16 -10.03 -0.30
CA PHE A 71 -6.63 -8.87 -1.03
C PHE A 71 -5.47 -8.20 -0.30
N THR A 72 -5.59 -7.99 1.01
CA THR A 72 -4.55 -7.33 1.81
C THR A 72 -3.31 -8.18 2.00
N THR A 73 -3.48 -9.50 2.10
CA THR A 73 -2.41 -10.45 2.40
C THR A 73 -1.90 -11.19 1.16
N ALA A 74 -2.40 -10.86 -0.05
CA ALA A 74 -2.17 -11.65 -1.27
C ALA A 74 -2.42 -13.15 -1.01
N SER A 75 -3.58 -13.48 -0.45
CA SER A 75 -3.93 -14.84 -0.02
C SER A 75 -2.92 -15.47 0.94
N LYS A 76 -2.39 -14.67 1.86
CA LYS A 76 -1.37 -15.00 2.87
C LYS A 76 0.04 -15.26 2.32
N SER A 77 0.29 -14.97 1.05
CA SER A 77 1.61 -15.16 0.42
C SER A 77 2.52 -13.92 0.51
N LEU A 78 1.97 -12.78 0.99
CA LEU A 78 2.72 -11.53 1.02
C LEU A 78 3.80 -11.50 2.08
N PHE A 79 3.53 -12.05 3.26
CA PHE A 79 4.44 -12.02 4.38
C PHE A 79 5.30 -13.28 4.43
N LYS A 80 6.50 -13.18 4.99
CA LYS A 80 7.35 -14.34 5.23
C LYS A 80 6.75 -15.26 6.33
N ASP A 81 7.11 -16.53 6.32
CA ASP A 81 6.50 -17.56 7.18
C ASP A 81 6.72 -17.31 8.68
N ASP A 82 7.83 -16.68 9.05
CA ASP A 82 8.24 -16.43 10.44
C ASP A 82 7.88 -15.03 10.94
N VAL A 83 7.15 -14.22 10.13
CA VAL A 83 6.72 -12.88 10.52
C VAL A 83 5.91 -12.90 11.82
N LYS A 84 6.16 -11.94 12.69
CA LYS A 84 5.35 -11.76 13.89
C LYS A 84 4.22 -10.78 13.60
N MET A 85 3.00 -11.24 13.80
CA MET A 85 1.81 -10.42 13.59
C MET A 85 1.36 -9.79 14.90
N VAL A 86 1.08 -8.48 14.85
CA VAL A 86 0.43 -7.72 15.94
C VAL A 86 -0.84 -7.11 15.37
N THR A 87 -1.95 -7.17 16.10
CA THR A 87 -3.20 -6.59 15.65
C THR A 87 -3.77 -5.60 16.68
N ILE A 88 -4.22 -4.45 16.20
CA ILE A 88 -5.03 -3.49 16.95
C ILE A 88 -6.36 -3.38 16.22
N ASN A 89 -7.44 -3.90 16.83
CA ASN A 89 -8.75 -3.91 16.18
C ASN A 89 -9.87 -3.91 17.24
N THR A 90 -10.94 -3.16 16.99
CA THR A 90 -12.15 -3.20 17.83
C THR A 90 -12.93 -4.50 17.66
N SER A 91 -12.84 -5.13 16.49
CA SER A 91 -13.42 -6.45 16.22
C SER A 91 -12.54 -7.55 16.81
N ARG A 92 -13.05 -8.26 17.80
CA ARG A 92 -12.35 -9.43 18.37
C ARG A 92 -12.07 -10.49 17.31
N PHE A 93 -13.03 -10.75 16.42
CA PHE A 93 -12.88 -11.72 15.34
C PHE A 93 -11.67 -11.39 14.44
N ASP A 94 -11.51 -10.12 14.05
CA ASP A 94 -10.41 -9.71 13.19
C ASP A 94 -9.08 -9.61 13.93
N ALA A 95 -9.10 -9.24 15.22
CA ALA A 95 -7.91 -9.16 16.05
C ALA A 95 -7.26 -10.53 16.29
N TYR A 96 -8.03 -11.62 16.23
CA TYR A 96 -7.56 -12.99 16.51
C TYR A 96 -7.04 -13.73 15.26
N LYS A 97 -7.00 -13.08 14.09
CA LYS A 97 -6.49 -13.69 12.87
C LYS A 97 -4.96 -13.80 12.86
N LEU A 98 -4.46 -14.73 12.03
CA LEU A 98 -3.03 -14.91 11.72
C LEU A 98 -2.15 -15.18 12.96
N ASP A 99 -2.70 -15.82 13.97
CA ASP A 99 -2.00 -16.11 15.24
C ASP A 99 -1.31 -14.88 15.87
N ALA A 100 -1.94 -13.72 15.68
CA ALA A 100 -1.37 -12.44 16.07
C ALA A 100 -1.38 -12.20 17.59
N VAL A 101 -0.40 -11.44 18.07
CA VAL A 101 -0.50 -10.75 19.35
C VAL A 101 -1.59 -9.68 19.23
N LYS A 102 -2.67 -9.83 19.95
CA LYS A 102 -3.92 -9.08 19.76
C LYS A 102 -4.12 -8.00 20.81
N MET A 103 -4.46 -6.82 20.33
CA MET A 103 -4.98 -5.72 21.14
C MET A 103 -6.40 -5.39 20.66
N VAL A 104 -7.41 -5.76 21.45
CA VAL A 104 -8.80 -5.40 21.16
C VAL A 104 -9.05 -3.99 21.67
N ALA A 105 -8.88 -3.01 20.81
CA ALA A 105 -8.93 -1.60 21.16
C ALA A 105 -9.32 -0.72 19.96
N ASP A 106 -9.72 0.50 20.26
CA ASP A 106 -9.78 1.59 19.29
C ASP A 106 -8.39 1.85 18.70
N ALA A 107 -8.30 2.18 17.40
CA ALA A 107 -7.04 2.34 16.71
C ALA A 107 -6.18 3.48 17.29
N LYS A 108 -6.79 4.62 17.62
CA LYS A 108 -6.07 5.77 18.18
C LYS A 108 -5.51 5.46 19.56
N LEU A 109 -6.36 4.90 20.42
CA LEU A 109 -5.95 4.52 21.78
C LEU A 109 -4.88 3.42 21.76
N GLY A 110 -5.01 2.45 20.86
CA GLY A 110 -4.03 1.37 20.71
C GLY A 110 -2.67 1.88 20.20
N ILE A 111 -2.65 2.79 19.22
CA ILE A 111 -1.42 3.43 18.72
C ILE A 111 -0.72 4.20 19.84
N LEU A 112 -1.47 4.99 20.62
CA LEU A 112 -0.91 5.78 21.71
C LEU A 112 -0.32 4.87 22.81
N ALA A 113 -1.06 3.85 23.23
CA ALA A 113 -0.59 2.91 24.24
C ALA A 113 0.65 2.12 23.78
N LEU A 114 0.68 1.68 22.52
CA LEU A 114 1.85 1.02 21.95
C LEU A 114 3.05 1.98 21.90
N GLY A 115 2.83 3.24 21.53
CA GLY A 115 3.86 4.27 21.52
C GLY A 115 4.47 4.50 22.90
N ASP A 116 3.65 4.51 23.94
CA ASP A 116 4.13 4.65 25.33
C ASP A 116 5.05 3.47 25.74
N GLU A 117 4.69 2.25 25.37
CA GLU A 117 5.53 1.07 25.68
C GLU A 117 6.83 1.07 24.87
N LEU A 118 6.79 1.47 23.58
CA LEU A 118 8.01 1.58 22.76
C LEU A 118 8.96 2.67 23.28
N ARG A 119 8.43 3.79 23.79
CA ARG A 119 9.27 4.84 24.45
C ARG A 119 9.93 4.30 25.71
N LYS A 120 9.21 3.58 26.57
CA LYS A 120 9.78 2.93 27.76
C LYS A 120 10.89 1.95 27.38
N ALA A 121 10.74 1.25 26.27
CA ALA A 121 11.73 0.32 25.76
C ALA A 121 12.88 1.01 25.02
N ASN A 122 12.86 2.32 24.84
CA ASN A 122 13.79 3.09 23.99
C ASN A 122 13.91 2.49 22.57
N TYR A 123 12.79 1.99 22.03
CA TYR A 123 12.76 1.34 20.74
C TYR A 123 12.78 2.35 19.60
N LYS A 124 13.54 2.03 18.57
CA LYS A 124 13.47 2.65 17.26
C LYS A 124 13.84 1.61 16.23
N SER A 125 13.17 1.57 15.09
CA SER A 125 13.52 0.61 14.05
C SER A 125 14.89 0.92 13.45
N ALA A 126 15.54 -0.12 12.93
CA ALA A 126 16.89 -0.02 12.38
C ALA A 126 16.93 0.42 10.91
N TYR A 127 15.78 0.72 10.30
CA TYR A 127 15.75 1.21 8.92
C TYR A 127 16.62 2.45 8.74
N THR A 128 17.44 2.46 7.70
CA THR A 128 18.34 3.57 7.32
C THR A 128 17.84 4.23 6.02
N THR A 129 18.07 3.58 4.87
CA THR A 129 17.69 4.07 3.55
C THR A 129 16.53 3.28 2.93
N GLU A 130 16.22 2.11 3.45
CA GLU A 130 15.32 1.13 2.84
C GLU A 130 13.92 1.70 2.55
N ILE A 131 13.41 2.56 3.45
CA ILE A 131 12.12 3.24 3.26
C ILE A 131 12.17 4.20 2.07
N ALA A 132 13.24 4.99 2.00
CA ALA A 132 13.42 5.96 0.92
C ALA A 132 13.70 5.26 -0.42
N ASP A 133 14.50 4.20 -0.40
CA ASP A 133 14.84 3.41 -1.58
C ASP A 133 13.60 2.72 -2.16
N ALA A 134 12.78 2.08 -1.33
CA ALA A 134 11.53 1.47 -1.76
C ALA A 134 10.56 2.48 -2.40
N LYS A 135 10.45 3.69 -1.83
CA LYS A 135 9.63 4.77 -2.43
C LYS A 135 10.22 5.25 -3.75
N ALA A 136 11.53 5.45 -3.82
CA ALA A 136 12.19 5.91 -5.04
C ALA A 136 12.07 4.90 -6.19
N ASP A 137 12.14 3.61 -5.89
CA ASP A 137 11.95 2.56 -6.88
C ASP A 137 10.50 2.49 -7.37
N TRP A 138 9.53 2.67 -6.48
CA TRP A 138 8.12 2.81 -6.88
C TRP A 138 7.88 4.07 -7.74
N ASP A 139 8.50 5.19 -7.42
CA ASP A 139 8.37 6.42 -8.21
C ASP A 139 8.91 6.24 -9.63
N LYS A 140 10.04 5.51 -9.81
CA LYS A 140 10.56 5.13 -11.13
C LYS A 140 9.60 4.21 -11.88
N GLU A 141 9.04 3.21 -11.21
CA GLU A 141 8.04 2.32 -11.79
C GLU A 141 6.81 3.09 -12.25
N MET A 142 6.31 4.00 -11.42
CA MET A 142 5.18 4.88 -11.77
C MET A 142 5.49 5.75 -12.99
N GLU A 143 6.71 6.25 -13.14
CA GLU A 143 7.10 7.03 -14.31
C GLU A 143 7.06 6.19 -15.59
N ILE A 144 7.53 4.95 -15.54
CA ILE A 144 7.43 4.00 -16.64
C ILE A 144 5.95 3.76 -16.99
N LEU A 145 5.13 3.42 -16.00
CA LEU A 145 3.70 3.15 -16.20
C LEU A 145 2.91 4.35 -16.71
N ALA A 146 3.29 5.56 -16.30
CA ALA A 146 2.68 6.81 -16.78
C ALA A 146 2.92 7.09 -18.26
N ASN A 147 3.98 6.53 -18.82
CA ASN A 147 4.35 6.70 -20.23
C ASN A 147 4.10 5.43 -21.07
N TYR A 148 3.45 4.43 -20.49
CA TYR A 148 3.21 3.14 -21.15
C TYR A 148 1.89 3.17 -21.93
N ASN A 149 1.97 3.07 -23.26
CA ASN A 149 0.83 3.11 -24.14
C ASN A 149 0.76 1.84 -25.00
N TYR A 150 -0.42 1.51 -25.50
CA TYR A 150 -0.59 0.49 -26.52
C TYR A 150 -0.30 1.10 -27.87
N ASP A 151 0.94 0.97 -28.32
CA ASP A 151 1.44 1.44 -29.60
C ASP A 151 2.37 0.38 -30.24
N GLU A 152 3.01 0.71 -31.34
CA GLU A 152 3.93 -0.18 -32.06
C GLU A 152 5.15 -0.63 -31.23
N ASN A 153 5.49 0.10 -30.16
CA ASN A 153 6.60 -0.19 -29.28
C ASN A 153 6.17 -0.95 -28.02
N PHE A 154 4.86 -1.21 -27.86
CA PHE A 154 4.33 -1.88 -26.69
C PHE A 154 4.92 -3.28 -26.52
N LYS A 155 5.49 -3.53 -25.35
CA LYS A 155 5.98 -4.85 -24.93
C LYS A 155 5.27 -5.25 -23.65
N PRO A 156 4.42 -6.29 -23.69
CA PRO A 156 3.74 -6.74 -22.48
C PRO A 156 4.75 -7.22 -21.44
N LEU A 157 4.55 -6.85 -20.19
CA LEU A 157 5.36 -7.31 -19.05
C LEU A 157 5.27 -8.81 -18.85
N ILE A 158 4.14 -9.42 -19.23
CA ILE A 158 3.89 -10.87 -19.21
C ILE A 158 3.73 -11.31 -20.67
N ALA A 159 4.80 -11.80 -21.26
CA ALA A 159 4.93 -12.04 -22.71
C ALA A 159 3.96 -13.10 -23.26
N ALA A 160 3.55 -14.10 -22.49
CA ALA A 160 3.01 -15.33 -23.08
C ALA A 160 1.58 -15.24 -23.63
N ARG A 161 0.74 -14.30 -23.19
CA ARG A 161 -0.68 -14.27 -23.54
C ARG A 161 -1.02 -13.29 -24.66
N ASP A 162 -0.29 -12.20 -24.73
CA ASP A 162 -0.74 -11.03 -25.49
C ASP A 162 0.17 -10.65 -26.67
N GLU A 163 1.20 -11.47 -26.95
CA GLU A 163 2.17 -11.21 -28.03
C GLU A 163 1.51 -11.07 -29.42
N LYS A 164 0.40 -11.76 -29.66
CA LYS A 164 -0.33 -11.69 -30.93
C LYS A 164 -1.52 -10.73 -30.87
N THR A 165 -2.22 -10.72 -29.76
CA THR A 165 -3.49 -9.98 -29.60
C THR A 165 -3.27 -8.46 -29.58
N ILE A 166 -2.20 -7.99 -28.94
CA ILE A 166 -1.95 -6.55 -28.85
C ILE A 166 -1.52 -5.94 -30.19
N PRO A 167 -0.56 -6.52 -30.94
CA PRO A 167 -0.24 -6.02 -32.27
C PRO A 167 -1.44 -5.96 -33.21
N GLU A 168 -2.27 -7.01 -33.21
CA GLU A 168 -3.49 -7.05 -34.03
C GLU A 168 -4.50 -5.96 -33.60
N TYR A 169 -4.58 -5.68 -32.31
CA TYR A 169 -5.44 -4.63 -31.78
C TYR A 169 -4.93 -3.23 -32.15
N VAL A 170 -3.64 -2.99 -31.99
CA VAL A 170 -2.99 -1.71 -32.37
C VAL A 170 -3.11 -1.45 -33.86
N GLU A 171 -2.96 -2.48 -34.70
CA GLU A 171 -3.15 -2.38 -36.14
C GLU A 171 -4.57 -1.92 -36.53
N LYS A 172 -5.59 -2.42 -35.80
CA LYS A 172 -7.00 -2.13 -36.09
C LYS A 172 -7.47 -0.75 -35.64
N ILE A 173 -7.02 -0.29 -34.48
CA ILE A 173 -7.56 0.93 -33.83
C ILE A 173 -6.53 2.03 -33.63
N GLY A 174 -5.28 1.79 -34.01
CA GLY A 174 -4.17 2.70 -33.73
C GLY A 174 -3.70 2.61 -32.27
N GLY A 175 -2.78 3.50 -31.91
CA GLY A 175 -2.27 3.55 -30.53
C GLY A 175 -3.34 4.06 -29.56
N VAL A 176 -3.43 3.42 -28.39
CA VAL A 176 -4.33 3.84 -27.31
C VAL A 176 -3.57 4.05 -26.01
N ILE A 177 -4.04 5.03 -25.25
CA ILE A 177 -3.52 5.31 -23.93
C ILE A 177 -3.89 4.20 -22.95
N THR A 178 -2.94 3.76 -22.14
CA THR A 178 -3.23 2.81 -21.05
C THR A 178 -3.99 3.48 -19.91
N GLN A 179 -4.66 2.68 -19.08
CA GLN A 179 -5.35 3.17 -17.89
C GLN A 179 -4.38 3.90 -16.94
N THR A 180 -3.18 3.38 -16.75
CA THR A 180 -2.17 3.98 -15.88
C THR A 180 -1.67 5.32 -16.43
N ALA A 181 -1.43 5.41 -17.74
CA ALA A 181 -1.05 6.67 -18.36
C ALA A 181 -2.18 7.71 -18.29
N ALA A 182 -3.43 7.31 -18.53
CA ALA A 182 -4.59 8.20 -18.39
C ALA A 182 -4.73 8.73 -16.96
N LEU A 183 -4.62 7.87 -15.95
CA LEU A 183 -4.67 8.28 -14.55
C LEU A 183 -3.50 9.21 -14.17
N ALA A 184 -2.31 8.96 -14.70
CA ALA A 184 -1.15 9.83 -14.50
C ALA A 184 -1.36 11.23 -15.10
N MET A 185 -2.00 11.32 -16.26
CA MET A 185 -2.37 12.60 -16.86
C MET A 185 -3.43 13.33 -16.03
N ILE A 186 -4.48 12.64 -15.61
CA ILE A 186 -5.51 13.19 -14.74
C ILE A 186 -4.89 13.75 -13.46
N ARG A 187 -4.00 12.97 -12.81
CA ARG A 187 -3.30 13.41 -11.58
C ARG A 187 -2.54 14.73 -11.74
N LYS A 188 -2.00 15.01 -12.93
CA LYS A 188 -1.30 16.28 -13.22
C LYS A 188 -2.24 17.47 -13.39
N LEU A 189 -3.50 17.21 -13.73
CA LEU A 189 -4.48 18.24 -14.09
C LEU A 189 -5.45 18.59 -12.94
N ILE A 190 -5.66 17.67 -12.00
CA ILE A 190 -6.58 17.89 -10.88
C ILE A 190 -5.93 18.76 -9.79
N PRO A 191 -6.70 19.61 -9.09
CA PRO A 191 -6.23 20.33 -7.92
C PRO A 191 -5.73 19.41 -6.81
N ALA A 192 -4.81 19.90 -5.99
CA ALA A 192 -4.24 19.11 -4.88
C ALA A 192 -5.26 18.70 -3.81
N ASP A 193 -6.36 19.44 -3.69
CA ASP A 193 -7.48 19.21 -2.78
C ASP A 193 -8.67 18.48 -3.43
N ALA A 194 -8.51 17.97 -4.65
CA ALA A 194 -9.55 17.24 -5.35
C ALA A 194 -9.91 15.93 -4.63
N LEU A 195 -11.21 15.68 -4.49
CA LEU A 195 -11.75 14.42 -4.04
C LEU A 195 -11.99 13.51 -5.25
N CYS A 196 -11.24 12.42 -5.32
CA CYS A 196 -11.40 11.43 -6.38
C CYS A 196 -12.20 10.24 -5.87
N THR A 197 -13.28 9.91 -6.56
CA THR A 197 -14.06 8.70 -6.31
C THR A 197 -13.97 7.78 -7.52
N GLY A 198 -13.89 6.49 -7.28
CA GLY A 198 -13.84 5.49 -8.34
C GLY A 198 -14.55 4.21 -7.91
N ALA A 199 -15.08 3.48 -8.88
CA ALA A 199 -15.60 2.15 -8.65
C ALA A 199 -14.45 1.14 -8.48
N ALA A 200 -14.68 0.08 -7.70
CA ALA A 200 -13.80 -1.06 -7.68
C ALA A 200 -14.04 -1.91 -8.94
N GLY A 201 -12.96 -2.33 -9.58
CA GLY A 201 -13.00 -3.19 -10.75
C GLY A 201 -11.90 -2.84 -11.74
N SER A 202 -11.47 -3.83 -12.52
CA SER A 202 -10.66 -3.58 -13.70
C SER A 202 -11.61 -3.13 -14.82
N LEU A 203 -11.35 -1.99 -15.39
CA LEU A 203 -11.96 -1.63 -16.67
C LEU A 203 -11.34 -2.53 -17.74
N PRO A 204 -12.16 -3.07 -18.65
CA PRO A 204 -11.67 -3.85 -19.76
C PRO A 204 -10.80 -3.02 -20.69
#